data_b17ed405e6c954ddbcf93f608fd7c138
#
_entry.id   b17ed405e6c954ddbcf93f608fd7c138
#
_cell.length_a   1.000
_cell.length_b   1.000
_cell.length_c   1.000
_cell.angle_alpha   90.00
_cell.angle_beta   90.00
_cell.angle_gamma   90.00
#
_symmetry.space_group_name_H-M   'P 1'
#
loop_
_entity.id
_entity.type
_entity.pdbx_description
1 polymer ?
#
loop_
_entity_poly.entity_id
_entity_poly.type
_entity_poly.pdbx_seq_one_letter_code
_entity_poly.pdbx_strand_id
1 'polypeptide(L)'
;MTQKYPNGEKIISPGTVIVSAGGEVSDVKKVVSPVLINDAKSTIYHIDFSFDKLRLGGSAFAQSLNKVGDDVPTVQNPEYFRDAFLAIQELINKGLIMAGHDISAGGLITTLLEMCFSNMEGGMEISLDKIKEDDIIKILFAENPGIVIQVKDKDKAEVKKILEDAGIGYVKLGTPTDERHILVTKGDATYQFGIDYLRDVWYSTSYLLDRKQSMNGCAKKRFENYKEQ
;
A
#
# COMPACT_ATOMS: atom_id res chain seq x y z
N MET A 1 -15.58 -11.61 -20.29
CA MET A 1 -15.62 -11.18 -21.72
C MET A 1 -14.78 -12.15 -22.53
N THR A 2 -15.19 -12.48 -23.75
CA THR A 2 -14.42 -13.40 -24.62
C THR A 2 -14.15 -12.71 -25.93
N GLN A 3 -12.88 -12.50 -26.25
CA GLN A 3 -12.41 -12.04 -27.57
C GLN A 3 -12.18 -13.26 -28.45
N LYS A 4 -12.79 -13.28 -29.62
CA LYS A 4 -12.57 -14.34 -30.65
C LYS A 4 -11.84 -13.75 -31.83
N TYR A 5 -10.81 -14.42 -32.30
CA TYR A 5 -10.01 -14.02 -33.46
C TYR A 5 -10.36 -14.86 -34.71
N PRO A 6 -10.12 -14.35 -35.93
CA PRO A 6 -10.41 -15.07 -37.19
C PRO A 6 -9.67 -16.40 -37.31
N ASN A 7 -8.50 -16.55 -36.67
CA ASN A 7 -7.69 -17.77 -36.63
C ASN A 7 -8.23 -18.85 -35.67
N GLY A 8 -9.37 -18.60 -35.01
CA GLY A 8 -10.00 -19.51 -34.05
C GLY A 8 -9.51 -19.38 -32.63
N GLU A 9 -8.50 -18.55 -32.35
CA GLU A 9 -8.06 -18.26 -31.01
C GLU A 9 -9.14 -17.54 -30.20
N LYS A 10 -9.18 -17.83 -28.91
CA LYS A 10 -10.08 -17.16 -27.95
C LYS A 10 -9.29 -16.69 -26.74
N ILE A 11 -9.43 -15.42 -26.41
CA ILE A 11 -8.93 -14.87 -25.15
C ILE A 11 -10.14 -14.67 -24.25
N ILE A 12 -10.12 -15.33 -23.09
CA ILE A 12 -11.15 -15.19 -22.07
C ILE A 12 -10.59 -14.24 -21.01
N SER A 13 -11.19 -13.06 -20.92
CA SER A 13 -10.87 -12.11 -19.86
C SER A 13 -11.84 -12.31 -18.71
N PRO A 14 -11.38 -12.27 -17.46
CA PRO A 14 -12.27 -12.25 -16.30
C PRO A 14 -13.21 -11.04 -16.39
N GLY A 15 -14.37 -11.15 -15.78
CA GLY A 15 -15.30 -10.02 -15.65
C GLY A 15 -14.60 -8.93 -14.81
N THR A 16 -14.49 -7.73 -15.41
CA THR A 16 -13.87 -6.59 -14.72
C THR A 16 -14.91 -5.49 -14.58
N VAL A 17 -15.06 -4.98 -13.36
CA VAL A 17 -15.87 -3.80 -13.06
C VAL A 17 -14.93 -2.71 -12.57
N ILE A 18 -14.95 -1.57 -13.25
CA ILE A 18 -14.20 -0.38 -12.84
C ILE A 18 -15.22 0.58 -12.23
N VAL A 19 -14.99 0.95 -10.97
CA VAL A 19 -15.81 1.93 -10.26
C VAL A 19 -14.97 3.17 -10.02
N SER A 20 -15.47 4.32 -10.45
CA SER A 20 -14.88 5.61 -10.15
C SER A 20 -15.81 6.39 -9.24
N ALA A 21 -15.25 7.00 -8.21
CA ALA A 21 -15.99 7.86 -7.29
C ALA A 21 -15.34 9.25 -7.26
N GLY A 22 -16.16 10.29 -7.20
CA GLY A 22 -15.73 11.67 -7.04
C GLY A 22 -16.42 12.29 -5.85
N GLY A 23 -15.72 13.17 -5.16
CA GLY A 23 -16.26 13.90 -4.01
C GLY A 23 -15.70 15.29 -3.91
N GLU A 24 -16.43 16.18 -3.23
CA GLU A 24 -15.98 17.52 -2.93
C GLU A 24 -14.96 17.50 -1.79
N VAL A 25 -13.86 18.25 -1.95
CA VAL A 25 -12.84 18.46 -0.92
C VAL A 25 -13.02 19.86 -0.35
N SER A 26 -13.42 19.95 0.92
CA SER A 26 -13.67 21.22 1.60
C SER A 26 -12.40 22.02 1.90
N ASP A 27 -11.26 21.34 2.10
CA ASP A 27 -9.97 21.96 2.38
C ASP A 27 -8.83 21.13 1.80
N VAL A 28 -8.25 21.61 0.70
CA VAL A 28 -7.13 20.92 0.01
C VAL A 28 -5.85 20.82 0.86
N LYS A 29 -5.72 21.61 1.93
CA LYS A 29 -4.58 21.55 2.85
C LYS A 29 -4.66 20.36 3.82
N LYS A 30 -5.83 19.72 3.92
CA LYS A 30 -6.05 18.51 4.73
C LYS A 30 -5.85 17.21 3.97
N VAL A 31 -5.38 17.27 2.72
CA VAL A 31 -5.05 16.08 1.94
C VAL A 31 -3.82 15.41 2.55
N VAL A 32 -3.94 14.11 2.81
CA VAL A 32 -2.83 13.29 3.31
C VAL A 32 -1.96 12.85 2.13
N SER A 33 -0.65 13.08 2.23
CA SER A 33 0.32 12.59 1.26
C SER A 33 0.68 11.13 1.56
N PRO A 34 0.93 10.29 0.53
CA PRO A 34 1.46 8.95 0.75
C PRO A 34 2.95 8.94 1.16
N VAL A 35 3.66 10.05 1.02
CA VAL A 35 5.10 10.12 1.23
C VAL A 35 5.44 10.05 2.71
N LEU A 36 6.21 9.03 3.10
CA LEU A 36 6.71 8.88 4.47
C LEU A 36 7.51 10.12 4.89
N ILE A 37 7.24 10.61 6.09
CA ILE A 37 8.04 11.66 6.71
C ILE A 37 9.12 11.00 7.58
N ASN A 38 10.39 11.32 7.35
CA ASN A 38 11.50 10.78 8.15
C ASN A 38 11.55 11.48 9.53
N ASP A 39 10.65 11.05 10.42
CA ASP A 39 10.55 11.52 11.80
C ASP A 39 10.59 10.33 12.76
N ALA A 40 11.70 10.13 13.44
CA ALA A 40 11.91 9.07 14.43
C ALA A 40 10.91 9.14 15.61
N LYS A 41 10.23 10.28 15.82
CA LYS A 41 9.18 10.46 16.84
C LYS A 41 7.79 10.23 16.24
N SER A 42 7.68 9.27 15.35
CA SER A 42 6.43 8.84 14.76
C SER A 42 6.31 7.32 14.72
N THR A 43 5.10 6.85 14.54
CA THR A 43 4.77 5.43 14.50
C THR A 43 3.93 5.13 13.27
N ILE A 44 4.20 3.99 12.65
CA ILE A 44 3.49 3.46 11.50
C ILE A 44 2.46 2.43 11.99
N TYR A 45 1.21 2.58 11.55
CA TYR A 45 0.11 1.69 11.86
C TYR A 45 -0.50 1.11 10.58
N HIS A 46 -0.91 -0.15 10.66
CA HIS A 46 -1.80 -0.79 9.69
C HIS A 46 -3.20 -0.86 10.26
N ILE A 47 -4.19 -0.54 9.45
CA ILE A 47 -5.61 -0.62 9.77
C ILE A 47 -6.27 -1.45 8.67
N ASP A 48 -6.80 -2.62 9.04
CA ASP A 48 -7.55 -3.48 8.13
C ASP A 48 -8.97 -2.96 7.96
N PHE A 49 -9.46 -2.93 6.73
CA PHE A 49 -10.84 -2.56 6.38
C PHE A 49 -11.66 -3.77 5.93
N SER A 50 -11.00 -4.90 5.68
CA SER A 50 -11.65 -6.08 5.11
C SER A 50 -12.48 -6.87 6.12
N PHE A 51 -12.06 -6.87 7.38
CA PHE A 51 -12.58 -7.78 8.41
C PHE A 51 -12.54 -9.25 7.96
N ASP A 52 -11.52 -9.62 7.19
CA ASP A 52 -11.38 -10.94 6.55
C ASP A 52 -9.99 -11.52 6.80
N LYS A 53 -9.83 -12.81 6.48
CA LYS A 53 -8.52 -13.47 6.42
C LYS A 53 -7.71 -12.90 5.26
N LEU A 54 -6.39 -12.89 5.40
CA LEU A 54 -5.49 -12.50 4.32
C LEU A 54 -5.53 -13.54 3.19
N ARG A 55 -5.80 -13.09 1.96
CA ARG A 55 -6.02 -13.94 0.79
C ARG A 55 -5.19 -13.46 -0.39
N LEU A 56 -4.69 -14.41 -1.19
CA LEU A 56 -3.79 -14.12 -2.32
C LEU A 56 -4.45 -14.28 -3.69
N GLY A 57 -5.70 -14.76 -3.76
CA GLY A 57 -6.39 -14.95 -5.04
C GLY A 57 -6.57 -13.63 -5.77
N GLY A 58 -6.27 -13.61 -7.07
CA GLY A 58 -6.35 -12.43 -7.93
C GLY A 58 -5.25 -11.38 -7.71
N SER A 59 -4.40 -11.53 -6.67
CA SER A 59 -3.36 -10.56 -6.35
C SER A 59 -2.28 -10.44 -7.44
N ALA A 60 -1.59 -9.31 -7.48
CA ALA A 60 -0.43 -9.11 -8.35
C ALA A 60 0.65 -10.18 -8.09
N PHE A 61 0.82 -10.61 -6.83
CA PHE A 61 1.71 -11.71 -6.47
C PHE A 61 1.31 -13.02 -7.16
N ALA A 62 0.04 -13.42 -7.08
CA ALA A 62 -0.44 -14.64 -7.75
C ALA A 62 -0.27 -14.56 -9.27
N GLN A 63 -0.58 -13.39 -9.86
CA GLN A 63 -0.43 -13.15 -11.30
C GLN A 63 1.03 -13.20 -11.74
N SER A 64 1.99 -12.71 -10.94
CA SER A 64 3.42 -12.80 -11.24
C SER A 64 3.92 -14.26 -11.33
N LEU A 65 3.23 -15.17 -10.68
CA LEU A 65 3.48 -16.62 -10.72
C LEU A 65 2.64 -17.35 -11.81
N ASN A 66 1.97 -16.61 -12.70
CA ASN A 66 1.01 -17.14 -13.69
C ASN A 66 -0.14 -17.94 -13.06
N LYS A 67 -0.58 -17.52 -11.87
CA LYS A 67 -1.71 -18.10 -11.13
C LYS A 67 -2.72 -17.02 -10.83
N VAL A 68 -3.99 -17.39 -10.77
CA VAL A 68 -5.05 -16.47 -10.34
C VAL A 68 -5.46 -16.79 -8.91
N GLY A 69 -5.66 -18.07 -8.61
CA GLY A 69 -6.20 -18.53 -7.32
C GLY A 69 -7.72 -18.30 -7.21
N ASP A 70 -8.35 -19.00 -6.30
CA ASP A 70 -9.82 -18.95 -6.11
C ASP A 70 -10.21 -18.20 -4.82
N ASP A 71 -9.25 -17.97 -3.93
CA ASP A 71 -9.47 -17.37 -2.61
C ASP A 71 -9.09 -15.88 -2.63
N VAL A 72 -10.05 -15.05 -3.07
CA VAL A 72 -9.87 -13.60 -3.28
C VAL A 72 -10.17 -12.81 -2.01
N PRO A 73 -9.47 -11.67 -1.76
CA PRO A 73 -9.81 -10.75 -0.70
C PRO A 73 -11.22 -10.18 -0.90
N THR A 74 -11.92 -9.98 0.20
CA THR A 74 -13.25 -9.35 0.15
C THR A 74 -13.52 -8.53 1.42
N VAL A 75 -14.53 -7.68 1.38
CA VAL A 75 -15.06 -7.00 2.57
C VAL A 75 -16.11 -7.92 3.20
N GLN A 76 -15.78 -8.53 4.33
CA GLN A 76 -16.71 -9.44 5.04
C GLN A 76 -17.78 -8.68 5.80
N ASN A 77 -17.47 -7.48 6.28
CA ASN A 77 -18.39 -6.66 7.03
C ASN A 77 -18.44 -5.23 6.46
N PRO A 78 -19.45 -4.90 5.64
CA PRO A 78 -19.57 -3.57 5.04
C PRO A 78 -19.76 -2.44 6.07
N GLU A 79 -20.35 -2.73 7.23
CA GLU A 79 -20.54 -1.74 8.30
C GLU A 79 -19.18 -1.41 8.95
N TYR A 80 -18.37 -2.43 9.23
CA TYR A 80 -17.02 -2.25 9.72
C TYR A 80 -16.17 -1.43 8.72
N PHE A 81 -16.25 -1.74 7.42
CA PHE A 81 -15.57 -0.97 6.38
C PHE A 81 -15.96 0.51 6.41
N ARG A 82 -17.28 0.80 6.49
CA ARG A 82 -17.80 2.16 6.59
C ARG A 82 -17.25 2.87 7.83
N ASP A 83 -17.29 2.20 8.97
CA ASP A 83 -16.86 2.80 10.25
C ASP A 83 -15.35 3.04 10.28
N ALA A 84 -14.56 2.12 9.70
CA ALA A 84 -13.12 2.31 9.51
C ALA A 84 -12.83 3.52 8.60
N PHE A 85 -13.54 3.63 7.48
CA PHE A 85 -13.40 4.78 6.58
C PHE A 85 -13.73 6.11 7.29
N LEU A 86 -14.84 6.16 8.06
CA LEU A 86 -15.25 7.35 8.80
C LEU A 86 -14.24 7.72 9.89
N ALA A 87 -13.67 6.75 10.60
CA ALA A 87 -12.64 6.98 11.59
C ALA A 87 -11.38 7.59 10.96
N ILE A 88 -10.95 7.11 9.79
CA ILE A 88 -9.83 7.71 9.05
C ILE A 88 -10.16 9.14 8.60
N GLN A 89 -11.39 9.42 8.12
CA GLN A 89 -11.80 10.79 7.79
C GLN A 89 -11.76 11.71 9.02
N GLU A 90 -12.13 11.22 10.19
CA GLU A 90 -12.01 11.99 11.45
C GLU A 90 -10.54 12.28 11.77
N LEU A 91 -9.64 11.29 11.67
CA LEU A 91 -8.21 11.49 11.89
C LEU A 91 -7.61 12.53 10.93
N ILE A 92 -8.01 12.49 9.64
CA ILE A 92 -7.59 13.47 8.62
C ILE A 92 -8.09 14.86 8.98
N ASN A 93 -9.36 15.00 9.33
CA ASN A 93 -9.97 16.29 9.68
C ASN A 93 -9.32 16.93 10.90
N LYS A 94 -8.85 16.12 11.85
CA LYS A 94 -8.13 16.57 13.05
C LYS A 94 -6.63 16.82 12.80
N GLY A 95 -6.11 16.48 11.62
CA GLY A 95 -4.68 16.63 11.27
C GLY A 95 -3.77 15.68 12.06
N LEU A 96 -4.25 14.49 12.41
CA LEU A 96 -3.53 13.51 13.21
C LEU A 96 -2.69 12.54 12.36
N ILE A 97 -2.89 12.53 11.03
CA ILE A 97 -2.15 11.68 10.10
C ILE A 97 -1.05 12.51 9.42
N MET A 98 0.19 12.08 9.53
CA MET A 98 1.35 12.71 8.90
C MET A 98 1.49 12.28 7.43
N ALA A 99 1.33 10.99 7.18
CA ALA A 99 1.35 10.34 5.87
C ALA A 99 0.42 9.13 5.89
N GLY A 100 -0.11 8.73 4.75
CA GLY A 100 -0.97 7.55 4.67
C GLY A 100 -1.13 7.06 3.25
N HIS A 101 -1.19 5.72 3.10
CA HIS A 101 -1.32 5.05 1.81
C HIS A 101 -2.25 3.85 1.94
N ASP A 102 -3.13 3.65 0.97
CA ASP A 102 -4.00 2.49 0.90
C ASP A 102 -3.22 1.23 0.53
N ILE A 103 -3.74 0.06 0.94
CA ILE A 103 -3.24 -1.22 0.47
C ILE A 103 -3.99 -1.57 -0.81
N SER A 104 -3.23 -1.69 -1.90
CA SER A 104 -3.75 -2.02 -3.22
C SER A 104 -2.89 -3.10 -3.91
N ALA A 105 -2.71 -3.04 -5.22
CA ALA A 105 -1.93 -4.02 -5.97
C ALA A 105 -0.52 -4.22 -5.39
N GLY A 106 -0.16 -5.46 -5.08
CA GLY A 106 1.12 -5.83 -4.47
C GLY A 106 1.11 -5.90 -2.94
N GLY A 107 0.00 -5.53 -2.28
CA GLY A 107 -0.19 -5.71 -0.84
C GLY A 107 0.62 -4.78 0.05
N LEU A 108 0.74 -5.15 1.32
CA LEU A 108 1.37 -4.35 2.36
C LEU A 108 2.81 -3.94 2.03
N ILE A 109 3.63 -4.86 1.51
CA ILE A 109 5.04 -4.54 1.22
C ILE A 109 5.17 -3.48 0.12
N THR A 110 4.33 -3.53 -0.91
CA THR A 110 4.33 -2.53 -1.97
C THR A 110 3.90 -1.17 -1.43
N THR A 111 2.86 -1.11 -0.62
CA THR A 111 2.41 0.10 0.08
C THR A 111 3.54 0.76 0.89
N LEU A 112 4.26 -0.03 1.70
CA LEU A 112 5.38 0.47 2.50
C LEU A 112 6.54 0.98 1.63
N LEU A 113 6.84 0.30 0.52
CA LEU A 113 7.87 0.72 -0.44
C LEU A 113 7.47 2.02 -1.16
N GLU A 114 6.23 2.12 -1.63
CA GLU A 114 5.70 3.30 -2.33
C GLU A 114 5.70 4.53 -1.41
N MET A 115 5.43 4.37 -0.11
CA MET A 115 5.59 5.46 0.86
C MET A 115 7.03 5.99 0.96
N CYS A 116 8.04 5.17 0.62
CA CYS A 116 9.45 5.54 0.66
C CYS A 116 10.00 6.01 -0.69
N PHE A 117 9.36 5.69 -1.82
CA PHE A 117 9.94 5.90 -3.15
C PHE A 117 10.21 7.35 -3.50
N SER A 118 9.39 8.28 -3.03
CA SER A 118 9.57 9.71 -3.28
C SER A 118 10.63 10.37 -2.41
N ASN A 119 11.10 9.69 -1.37
CA ASN A 119 12.18 10.20 -0.52
C ASN A 119 13.54 9.78 -1.07
N MET A 120 14.56 10.60 -0.83
CA MET A 120 15.96 10.27 -1.15
C MET A 120 16.65 9.57 0.02
N GLU A 121 16.15 9.74 1.24
CA GLU A 121 16.70 9.24 2.49
C GLU A 121 15.64 8.53 3.32
N GLY A 122 16.11 7.70 4.25
CA GLY A 122 15.25 7.00 5.19
C GLY A 122 14.54 5.77 4.65
N GLY A 123 14.02 4.99 5.57
CA GLY A 123 13.26 3.78 5.37
C GLY A 123 12.44 3.45 6.61
N MET A 124 12.25 2.16 6.91
CA MET A 124 11.39 1.73 8.02
C MET A 124 11.93 0.46 8.69
N GLU A 125 11.71 0.36 9.99
CA GLU A 125 11.75 -0.91 10.73
C GLU A 125 10.33 -1.34 11.08
N ILE A 126 9.94 -2.53 10.63
CA ILE A 126 8.58 -3.07 10.69
C ILE A 126 8.59 -4.42 11.39
N SER A 127 7.75 -4.58 12.42
CA SER A 127 7.44 -5.88 13.03
C SER A 127 6.03 -6.33 12.66
N LEU A 128 5.93 -7.55 12.18
CA LEU A 128 4.68 -8.19 11.81
C LEU A 128 4.13 -9.14 12.89
N ASP A 129 4.76 -9.18 14.07
CA ASP A 129 4.43 -10.14 15.14
C ASP A 129 3.00 -9.99 15.66
N LYS A 130 2.42 -8.80 15.57
CA LYS A 130 1.05 -8.53 16.01
C LYS A 130 -0.01 -8.83 14.96
N ILE A 131 0.39 -9.14 13.73
CA ILE A 131 -0.54 -9.59 12.68
C ILE A 131 -0.83 -11.07 12.92
N LYS A 132 -2.13 -11.41 13.04
CA LYS A 132 -2.61 -12.76 13.32
C LYS A 132 -2.64 -13.64 12.04
N GLU A 133 -1.50 -13.79 11.43
CA GLU A 133 -1.26 -14.68 10.28
C GLU A 133 0.19 -15.15 10.40
N ASP A 134 0.44 -16.43 10.15
CA ASP A 134 1.77 -17.01 10.24
C ASP A 134 2.49 -17.03 8.87
N ASP A 135 1.73 -17.06 7.78
CA ASP A 135 2.28 -17.04 6.43
C ASP A 135 2.74 -15.63 6.04
N ILE A 136 4.06 -15.43 6.04
CA ILE A 136 4.69 -14.15 5.69
C ILE A 136 4.30 -13.67 4.28
N ILE A 137 4.08 -14.59 3.33
CA ILE A 137 3.69 -14.25 1.97
C ILE A 137 2.28 -13.65 1.95
N LYS A 138 1.35 -14.23 2.72
CA LYS A 138 0.01 -13.65 2.86
C LYS A 138 0.07 -12.27 3.52
N ILE A 139 0.86 -12.11 4.59
CA ILE A 139 0.97 -10.81 5.26
C ILE A 139 1.49 -9.73 4.32
N LEU A 140 2.53 -10.03 3.55
CA LEU A 140 3.19 -9.05 2.69
C LEU A 140 2.43 -8.75 1.39
N PHE A 141 1.77 -9.76 0.80
CA PHE A 141 1.25 -9.67 -0.57
C PHE A 141 -0.26 -9.82 -0.71
N ALA A 142 -1.00 -10.03 0.38
CA ALA A 142 -2.46 -9.99 0.31
C ALA A 142 -2.94 -8.56 0.05
N GLU A 143 -3.89 -8.43 -0.88
CA GLU A 143 -4.49 -7.17 -1.31
C GLU A 143 -5.83 -6.92 -0.62
N ASN A 144 -5.92 -7.30 0.65
CA ASN A 144 -7.08 -6.99 1.47
C ASN A 144 -7.19 -5.47 1.64
N PRO A 145 -8.38 -4.87 1.49
CA PRO A 145 -8.54 -3.43 1.66
C PRO A 145 -8.12 -2.99 3.06
N GLY A 146 -7.30 -1.98 3.12
CA GLY A 146 -6.74 -1.42 4.34
C GLY A 146 -5.91 -0.19 4.06
N ILE A 147 -5.31 0.37 5.10
CA ILE A 147 -4.48 1.56 5.00
C ILE A 147 -3.27 1.47 5.95
N VAL A 148 -2.16 2.03 5.53
CA VAL A 148 -1.01 2.32 6.37
C VAL A 148 -1.00 3.80 6.68
N ILE A 149 -0.88 4.18 7.95
CA ILE A 149 -0.79 5.57 8.38
C ILE A 149 0.44 5.80 9.26
N GLN A 150 1.02 6.99 9.14
CA GLN A 150 2.07 7.50 10.01
C GLN A 150 1.49 8.55 10.96
N VAL A 151 1.77 8.43 12.25
CA VAL A 151 1.22 9.25 13.34
C VAL A 151 2.35 9.74 14.24
N LYS A 152 2.33 11.02 14.65
CA LYS A 152 3.27 11.53 15.65
C LYS A 152 3.09 10.82 17.00
N ASP A 153 4.18 10.56 17.68
CA ASP A 153 4.16 9.86 18.96
C ASP A 153 3.32 10.56 20.02
N LYS A 154 3.30 11.89 19.99
CA LYS A 154 2.48 12.70 20.91
C LYS A 154 0.96 12.54 20.68
N ASP A 155 0.55 12.18 19.46
CA ASP A 155 -0.86 12.12 19.05
C ASP A 155 -1.40 10.67 19.09
N LYS A 156 -0.56 9.68 19.41
CA LYS A 156 -0.92 8.25 19.46
C LYS A 156 -2.13 7.94 20.35
N ALA A 157 -2.23 8.59 21.49
CA ALA A 157 -3.31 8.33 22.46
C ALA A 157 -4.67 8.74 21.87
N GLU A 158 -4.73 9.89 21.19
CA GLU A 158 -5.95 10.37 20.55
C GLU A 158 -6.33 9.51 19.35
N VAL A 159 -5.35 9.15 18.51
CA VAL A 159 -5.57 8.25 17.36
C VAL A 159 -6.13 6.91 17.81
N LYS A 160 -5.52 6.28 18.82
CA LYS A 160 -6.00 5.01 19.35
C LYS A 160 -7.41 5.13 19.90
N LYS A 161 -7.68 6.18 20.65
CA LYS A 161 -9.02 6.42 21.21
C LYS A 161 -10.09 6.50 20.11
N ILE A 162 -9.84 7.24 19.03
CA ILE A 162 -10.80 7.37 17.90
C ILE A 162 -11.04 6.01 17.25
N LEU A 163 -9.99 5.21 17.00
CA LEU A 163 -10.13 3.89 16.41
C LEU A 163 -10.87 2.91 17.33
N GLU A 164 -10.55 2.93 18.63
CA GLU A 164 -11.19 2.07 19.64
C GLU A 164 -12.66 2.44 19.87
N ASP A 165 -12.98 3.73 19.94
CA ASP A 165 -14.36 4.22 20.08
C ASP A 165 -15.21 3.84 18.85
N ALA A 166 -14.60 3.75 17.66
CA ALA A 166 -15.24 3.26 16.43
C ALA A 166 -15.24 1.73 16.30
N GLY A 167 -14.63 0.99 17.24
CA GLY A 167 -14.51 -0.47 17.20
C GLY A 167 -13.53 -0.97 16.12
N ILE A 168 -12.58 -0.15 15.67
CA ILE A 168 -11.66 -0.46 14.58
C ILE A 168 -10.35 -1.01 15.11
N GLY A 169 -9.98 -2.20 14.60
CA GLY A 169 -8.69 -2.83 14.88
C GLY A 169 -7.54 -2.13 14.18
N TYR A 170 -6.41 -2.00 14.88
CA TYR A 170 -5.18 -1.46 14.30
C TYR A 170 -3.97 -2.25 14.80
N VAL A 171 -2.92 -2.28 13.98
CA VAL A 171 -1.64 -2.91 14.33
C VAL A 171 -0.54 -1.86 14.26
N LYS A 172 0.22 -1.70 15.35
CA LYS A 172 1.48 -0.96 15.29
C LYS A 172 2.47 -1.81 14.51
N LEU A 173 2.91 -1.31 13.36
CA LEU A 173 3.92 -1.96 12.53
C LEU A 173 5.34 -1.60 12.95
N GLY A 174 5.65 -0.31 13.12
CA GLY A 174 7.02 0.11 13.38
C GLY A 174 7.22 1.61 13.36
N THR A 175 8.43 2.01 12.94
CA THR A 175 8.88 3.42 12.94
C THR A 175 9.73 3.71 11.70
N PRO A 176 9.81 4.97 11.23
CA PRO A 176 10.81 5.38 10.27
C PRO A 176 12.23 5.25 10.82
N THR A 177 13.19 5.06 9.92
CA THR A 177 14.63 5.01 10.22
C THR A 177 15.42 5.84 9.21
N ASP A 178 16.67 6.16 9.52
CA ASP A 178 17.57 6.87 8.60
C ASP A 178 18.15 5.95 7.51
N GLU A 179 18.05 4.63 7.70
CA GLU A 179 18.58 3.64 6.77
C GLU A 179 17.71 3.51 5.52
N ARG A 180 18.34 3.44 4.33
CA ARG A 180 17.63 3.38 3.03
C ARG A 180 17.16 1.97 2.67
N HIS A 181 16.46 1.31 3.60
CA HIS A 181 15.81 0.02 3.39
C HIS A 181 14.57 -0.12 4.27
N ILE A 182 13.73 -1.10 3.96
CA ILE A 182 12.68 -1.56 4.86
C ILE A 182 13.17 -2.87 5.49
N LEU A 183 13.31 -2.87 6.80
CA LEU A 183 13.60 -4.06 7.60
C LEU A 183 12.30 -4.61 8.16
N VAL A 184 11.97 -5.85 7.82
CA VAL A 184 10.74 -6.52 8.25
C VAL A 184 11.10 -7.72 9.13
N THR A 185 10.50 -7.80 10.32
CA THR A 185 10.68 -8.93 11.24
C THR A 185 9.38 -9.68 11.47
N LYS A 186 9.45 -11.01 11.59
CA LYS A 186 8.35 -11.89 12.02
C LYS A 186 8.94 -13.07 12.79
N GLY A 187 8.70 -13.12 14.11
CA GLY A 187 9.40 -14.04 15.00
C GLY A 187 10.92 -13.85 14.89
N ASP A 188 11.64 -14.94 14.65
CA ASP A 188 13.11 -14.93 14.47
C ASP A 188 13.54 -14.59 13.04
N ALA A 189 12.61 -14.48 12.09
CA ALA A 189 12.93 -14.19 10.70
C ALA A 189 13.05 -12.68 10.46
N THR A 190 14.04 -12.31 9.64
CA THR A 190 14.29 -10.93 9.23
C THR A 190 14.45 -10.86 7.73
N TYR A 191 13.77 -9.89 7.11
CA TYR A 191 13.79 -9.64 5.67
C TYR A 191 14.18 -8.17 5.42
N GLN A 192 15.08 -7.94 4.47
CA GLN A 192 15.51 -6.59 4.11
C GLN A 192 15.16 -6.28 2.66
N PHE A 193 14.52 -5.15 2.44
CA PHE A 193 14.09 -4.66 1.14
C PHE A 193 14.83 -3.35 0.82
N GLY A 194 15.72 -3.38 -0.18
CA GLY A 194 16.45 -2.20 -0.63
C GLY A 194 15.54 -1.27 -1.44
N ILE A 195 15.26 -0.09 -0.91
CA ILE A 195 14.26 0.83 -1.46
C ILE A 195 14.63 1.29 -2.87
N ASP A 196 15.87 1.75 -3.08
CA ASP A 196 16.29 2.31 -4.38
C ASP A 196 16.28 1.27 -5.50
N TYR A 197 16.74 0.05 -5.20
CA TYR A 197 16.68 -1.04 -6.16
C TYR A 197 15.24 -1.40 -6.53
N LEU A 198 14.35 -1.52 -5.54
CA LEU A 198 12.94 -1.88 -5.77
C LEU A 198 12.17 -0.74 -6.44
N ARG A 199 12.51 0.53 -6.18
CA ARG A 199 11.99 1.68 -6.92
C ARG A 199 12.36 1.60 -8.41
N ASP A 200 13.60 1.25 -8.72
CA ASP A 200 14.07 1.09 -10.10
C ASP A 200 13.32 -0.06 -10.81
N VAL A 201 13.10 -1.18 -10.12
CA VAL A 201 12.29 -2.31 -10.64
C VAL A 201 10.85 -1.86 -10.89
N TRP A 202 10.23 -1.19 -9.93
CA TRP A 202 8.85 -0.70 -10.00
C TRP A 202 8.66 0.28 -11.17
N TYR A 203 9.58 1.23 -11.35
CA TYR A 203 9.51 2.23 -12.41
C TYR A 203 9.89 1.71 -13.79
N SER A 204 10.68 0.63 -13.87
CA SER A 204 11.23 0.11 -15.14
C SER A 204 10.15 -0.27 -16.16
N THR A 205 9.03 -0.83 -15.72
CA THR A 205 7.92 -1.21 -16.60
C THR A 205 7.29 0.02 -17.28
N SER A 206 7.04 1.07 -16.50
CA SER A 206 6.53 2.35 -17.03
C SER A 206 7.52 3.00 -17.98
N TYR A 207 8.82 2.94 -17.68
CA TYR A 207 9.87 3.41 -18.59
C TYR A 207 9.89 2.66 -19.92
N LEU A 208 9.74 1.33 -19.89
CA LEU A 208 9.71 0.51 -21.13
C LEU A 208 8.53 0.88 -22.04
N LEU A 209 7.39 1.25 -21.46
CA LEU A 209 6.24 1.74 -22.22
C LEU A 209 6.47 3.17 -22.73
N ASP A 210 6.92 4.06 -21.83
CA ASP A 210 7.13 5.48 -22.11
C ASP A 210 8.12 5.70 -23.26
N ARG A 211 9.22 4.96 -23.31
CA ARG A 211 10.20 5.05 -24.40
C ARG A 211 9.65 4.71 -25.79
N LYS A 212 8.51 3.99 -25.86
CA LYS A 212 7.82 3.69 -27.13
C LYS A 212 6.85 4.79 -27.55
N GLN A 213 6.39 5.60 -26.61
CA GLN A 213 5.37 6.64 -26.82
C GLN A 213 5.96 8.05 -26.86
N SER A 214 7.13 8.24 -26.25
CA SER A 214 7.76 9.57 -26.11
C SER A 214 8.76 9.84 -27.23
N MET A 215 9.00 11.12 -27.48
CA MET A 215 10.07 11.57 -28.38
C MET A 215 11.44 11.03 -27.93
N ASN A 216 12.35 10.87 -28.86
CA ASN A 216 13.68 10.31 -28.62
C ASN A 216 14.40 10.95 -27.42
N GLY A 217 14.76 10.13 -26.44
CA GLY A 217 15.50 10.51 -25.26
C GLY A 217 14.68 11.07 -24.07
N CYS A 218 13.42 11.48 -24.25
CA CYS A 218 12.61 12.05 -23.18
C CYS A 218 12.30 11.04 -22.06
N ALA A 219 11.93 9.82 -22.41
CA ALA A 219 11.68 8.76 -21.45
C ALA A 219 12.92 8.41 -20.62
N LYS A 220 14.09 8.40 -21.26
CA LYS A 220 15.36 8.15 -20.59
C LYS A 220 15.67 9.25 -19.58
N LYS A 221 15.50 10.52 -19.96
CA LYS A 221 15.69 11.65 -19.04
C LYS A 221 14.76 11.55 -17.83
N ARG A 222 13.47 11.24 -18.02
CA ARG A 222 12.53 11.05 -16.90
C ARG A 222 12.97 9.89 -15.99
N PHE A 223 13.40 8.78 -16.56
CA PHE A 223 13.86 7.63 -15.78
C PHE A 223 15.12 7.91 -14.96
N GLU A 224 16.03 8.73 -15.48
CA GLU A 224 17.27 9.12 -14.80
C GLU A 224 17.02 10.23 -13.78
N ASN A 225 16.24 11.26 -14.13
CA ASN A 225 16.04 12.46 -13.31
C ASN A 225 15.21 12.21 -12.04
N TYR A 226 14.35 11.18 -11.98
CA TYR A 226 13.55 10.94 -10.79
C TYR A 226 14.39 10.57 -9.56
N LYS A 227 15.65 10.17 -9.77
CA LYS A 227 16.62 9.87 -8.70
C LYS A 227 17.28 11.12 -8.10
N GLU A 228 17.06 12.28 -8.71
CA GLU A 228 17.69 13.56 -8.36
C GLU A 228 16.69 14.57 -7.77
N GLN A 229 15.46 14.14 -7.47
CA GLN A 229 14.40 15.02 -6.96
C GLN A 229 14.43 15.13 -5.44
#